data_97262c1681370cfdf1dee518cbc0c828
#
_entry.id   97262c1681370cfdf1dee518cbc0c828
#
_cell.length_a   1.000
_cell.length_b   1.000
_cell.length_c   1.000
_cell.angle_alpha   90.00
_cell.angle_beta   90.00
_cell.angle_gamma   90.00
#
_symmetry.space_group_name_H-M   'P 1'
#
loop_
_entity.id
_entity.type
_entity.pdbx_description
1 polymer ?
#
loop_
_entity_poly.entity_id
_entity_poly.type
_entity_poly.pdbx_seq_one_letter_code
_entity_poly.pdbx_strand_id
1 'polypeptide(L)'
;MHIWHSSIYLMGLVGLCLIWAPDSRAEDPQPSDKGAIVEGAGFTLYDMESIKGSDAERVERDPVCDRSKRPKIHKVEPDEAKPGQKVMIKGENFGTKECFHGVAFSAAGPAKIDYKFVNDSTIEATVPDVKAGMSFIDVVAGGGNARSKGFLVQAK
;
A
#
# COMPACT_ATOMS: atom_id res chain seq x y z
N MET A 1 -9.91 30.24 -58.18
CA MET A 1 -10.28 29.83 -59.55
C MET A 1 -10.21 28.32 -59.62
N HIS A 2 -11.35 27.71 -60.04
CA HIS A 2 -11.62 26.28 -60.28
C HIS A 2 -11.78 25.41 -59.03
N ILE A 3 -12.96 25.16 -58.48
CA ILE A 3 -14.22 24.52 -58.89
C ILE A 3 -13.98 23.25 -59.73
N TRP A 4 -14.36 22.12 -59.17
CA TRP A 4 -15.14 21.04 -59.79
C TRP A 4 -15.44 19.96 -58.76
N HIS A 5 -16.64 19.86 -58.34
CA HIS A 5 -17.78 18.95 -58.56
C HIS A 5 -17.38 17.54 -59.02
N SER A 6 -17.75 16.55 -58.28
CA SER A 6 -18.51 15.42 -58.77
C SER A 6 -19.18 14.63 -57.63
N SER A 7 -20.45 14.75 -57.71
CA SER A 7 -21.47 13.93 -57.09
C SER A 7 -21.52 12.56 -57.76
N ILE A 8 -21.49 11.46 -57.06
CA ILE A 8 -22.07 10.20 -57.53
C ILE A 8 -22.76 9.52 -56.35
N TYR A 9 -24.07 9.45 -56.49
CA TYR A 9 -25.00 8.57 -55.80
C TYR A 9 -24.62 7.10 -56.04
N LEU A 10 -24.65 6.27 -55.03
CA LEU A 10 -25.12 4.90 -55.21
C LEU A 10 -25.86 4.43 -53.97
N MET A 11 -27.09 4.10 -54.24
CA MET A 11 -28.10 3.43 -53.42
C MET A 11 -27.62 2.05 -52.94
N GLY A 12 -28.09 1.72 -51.76
CA GLY A 12 -28.66 0.37 -51.55
C GLY A 12 -27.79 -0.60 -50.84
N LEU A 13 -28.12 -0.84 -49.60
CA LEU A 13 -28.54 -2.16 -49.14
C LEU A 13 -28.75 -2.11 -47.59
N VAL A 14 -30.02 -2.14 -47.25
CA VAL A 14 -30.47 -2.40 -45.90
C VAL A 14 -30.08 -3.81 -45.55
N GLY A 15 -28.93 -3.95 -44.88
CA GLY A 15 -28.50 -5.17 -44.25
C GLY A 15 -28.91 -5.14 -42.77
N LEU A 16 -30.01 -5.79 -42.50
CA LEU A 16 -30.51 -6.04 -41.13
C LEU A 16 -29.52 -7.02 -40.43
N CYS A 17 -28.44 -6.48 -39.90
CA CYS A 17 -27.60 -7.22 -38.97
C CYS A 17 -28.31 -7.30 -37.62
N LEU A 18 -29.04 -8.35 -37.40
CA LEU A 18 -29.39 -8.81 -36.08
C LEU A 18 -28.08 -9.10 -35.32
N ILE A 19 -27.63 -8.09 -34.59
CA ILE A 19 -26.54 -8.27 -33.64
C ILE A 19 -27.11 -9.06 -32.48
N TRP A 20 -26.88 -10.38 -32.53
CA TRP A 20 -27.03 -11.24 -31.38
C TRP A 20 -25.99 -10.80 -30.37
N ALA A 21 -26.38 -9.96 -29.42
CA ALA A 21 -25.58 -9.70 -28.24
C ALA A 21 -25.54 -11.01 -27.43
N PRO A 22 -24.37 -11.58 -27.15
CA PRO A 22 -24.30 -12.63 -26.15
C PRO A 22 -24.69 -11.98 -24.83
N ASP A 23 -25.73 -12.51 -24.22
CA ASP A 23 -26.17 -12.23 -22.88
C ASP A 23 -25.01 -12.61 -21.94
N SER A 24 -24.17 -11.62 -21.62
CA SER A 24 -23.12 -11.80 -20.62
C SER A 24 -23.80 -11.76 -19.25
N ARG A 25 -24.59 -12.80 -19.00
CA ARG A 25 -24.86 -13.15 -17.61
C ARG A 25 -23.52 -13.45 -16.99
N ALA A 26 -23.06 -12.55 -16.13
CA ALA A 26 -22.08 -12.90 -15.14
C ALA A 26 -22.63 -14.10 -14.38
N GLU A 27 -22.06 -15.27 -14.62
CA GLU A 27 -22.28 -16.41 -13.77
C GLU A 27 -21.79 -15.99 -12.39
N ASP A 28 -22.74 -15.79 -11.47
CA ASP A 28 -22.42 -15.79 -10.04
C ASP A 28 -21.56 -17.02 -9.77
N PRO A 29 -20.41 -16.85 -9.09
CA PRO A 29 -19.60 -18.00 -8.72
C PRO A 29 -20.46 -18.92 -7.86
N GLN A 30 -20.84 -20.05 -8.46
CA GLN A 30 -21.54 -21.12 -7.77
C GLN A 30 -20.71 -21.48 -6.54
N PRO A 31 -21.26 -21.44 -5.33
CA PRO A 31 -20.55 -21.89 -4.15
C PRO A 31 -20.18 -23.35 -4.37
N SER A 32 -18.90 -23.66 -4.34
CA SER A 32 -18.42 -25.02 -4.45
C SER A 32 -18.99 -25.83 -3.29
N ASP A 33 -19.73 -26.87 -3.61
CA ASP A 33 -20.44 -27.84 -2.74
C ASP A 33 -19.50 -28.65 -1.82
N LYS A 34 -18.62 -27.98 -1.05
CA LYS A 34 -17.76 -28.60 -0.04
C LYS A 34 -17.68 -27.76 1.24
N GLY A 35 -18.80 -27.30 1.70
CA GLY A 35 -18.93 -26.71 3.02
C GLY A 35 -20.11 -27.34 3.72
N ALA A 36 -19.91 -27.99 4.86
CA ALA A 36 -21.03 -28.44 5.69
C ALA A 36 -21.72 -27.18 6.22
N ILE A 37 -22.92 -26.90 5.71
CA ILE A 37 -23.78 -25.84 6.23
C ILE A 37 -24.38 -26.36 7.53
N VAL A 38 -23.94 -25.80 8.66
CA VAL A 38 -24.61 -26.01 9.94
C VAL A 38 -25.76 -25.02 10.00
N GLU A 39 -26.98 -25.50 9.77
CA GLU A 39 -28.18 -24.70 9.95
C GLU A 39 -28.27 -24.21 11.39
N GLY A 40 -28.23 -22.90 11.57
CA GLY A 40 -28.55 -22.26 12.85
C GLY A 40 -27.65 -21.11 13.30
N ALA A 41 -26.45 -20.92 12.72
CA ALA A 41 -25.54 -19.89 13.21
C ALA A 41 -24.99 -18.93 12.15
N GLY A 42 -25.32 -19.09 10.88
CA GLY A 42 -24.83 -18.18 9.83
C GLY A 42 -23.31 -18.21 9.61
N PHE A 43 -22.62 -19.20 10.18
CA PHE A 43 -21.20 -19.42 9.97
C PHE A 43 -20.99 -20.65 9.11
N THR A 44 -20.38 -20.47 7.96
CA THR A 44 -19.63 -21.54 7.34
C THR A 44 -18.39 -21.79 8.20
N LEU A 45 -18.39 -22.87 8.95
CA LEU A 45 -17.16 -23.40 9.52
C LEU A 45 -16.31 -23.90 8.35
N TYR A 46 -15.53 -23.00 7.77
CA TYR A 46 -14.40 -23.44 6.97
C TYR A 46 -13.55 -24.31 7.90
N ASP A 47 -13.31 -25.49 7.39
CA ASP A 47 -12.57 -26.55 8.02
C ASP A 47 -11.58 -26.03 9.06
N MET A 48 -11.93 -26.16 10.35
CA MET A 48 -11.06 -25.71 11.45
C MET A 48 -9.76 -26.53 11.49
N GLU A 49 -9.64 -27.55 10.66
CA GLU A 49 -8.39 -28.29 10.51
C GLU A 49 -7.32 -27.52 9.73
N SER A 50 -7.69 -26.59 8.85
CA SER A 50 -6.71 -25.73 8.19
C SER A 50 -6.10 -24.66 9.11
N ILE A 51 -6.73 -24.39 10.25
CA ILE A 51 -6.21 -23.46 11.27
C ILE A 51 -5.34 -24.17 12.31
N LYS A 52 -5.31 -25.49 12.32
CA LYS A 52 -4.43 -26.30 13.19
C LYS A 52 -2.97 -26.36 12.71
N GLY A 53 -2.64 -25.65 11.64
CA GLY A 53 -1.27 -25.51 11.22
C GLY A 53 -0.53 -24.46 12.06
N SER A 54 0.76 -24.33 11.81
CA SER A 54 1.72 -23.38 12.40
C SER A 54 1.25 -21.92 12.56
N ASP A 55 0.11 -21.58 11.97
CA ASP A 55 -0.42 -20.22 11.92
C ASP A 55 -1.11 -19.81 13.23
N ALA A 56 -1.73 -20.74 13.99
CA ALA A 56 -2.37 -20.41 15.26
C ALA A 56 -1.32 -19.98 16.30
N GLU A 57 -0.21 -20.71 16.40
CA GLU A 57 0.90 -20.36 17.28
C GLU A 57 1.62 -19.08 16.87
N ARG A 58 1.62 -18.78 15.57
CA ARG A 58 2.15 -17.55 15.02
C ARG A 58 1.24 -16.35 15.31
N VAL A 59 -0.07 -16.51 15.18
CA VAL A 59 -1.07 -15.47 15.51
C VAL A 59 -1.05 -15.13 17.00
N GLU A 60 -0.86 -16.12 17.88
CA GLU A 60 -0.73 -15.88 19.33
C GLU A 60 0.54 -15.12 19.70
N ARG A 61 1.58 -15.19 18.88
CA ARG A 61 2.84 -14.48 19.07
C ARG A 61 2.89 -13.12 18.40
N ASP A 62 1.95 -12.83 17.50
CA ASP A 62 1.91 -11.54 16.83
C ASP A 62 1.54 -10.45 17.84
N PRO A 63 2.32 -9.37 17.92
CA PRO A 63 2.03 -8.30 18.85
C PRO A 63 0.72 -7.61 18.49
N VAL A 64 -0.14 -7.43 19.48
CA VAL A 64 -1.37 -6.64 19.30
C VAL A 64 -1.00 -5.16 19.21
N CYS A 65 -0.99 -4.63 18.00
CA CYS A 65 -0.65 -3.25 17.74
C CYS A 65 -1.90 -2.35 17.82
N ASP A 66 -1.81 -1.27 18.60
CA ASP A 66 -2.90 -0.30 18.74
C ASP A 66 -3.07 0.51 17.45
N ARG A 67 -4.05 0.12 16.63
CA ARG A 67 -4.36 0.78 15.36
C ARG A 67 -5.09 2.12 15.52
N SER A 68 -5.55 2.45 16.72
CA SER A 68 -6.22 3.72 17.00
C SER A 68 -5.25 4.89 17.10
N LYS A 69 -3.99 4.62 17.47
CA LYS A 69 -2.94 5.62 17.66
C LYS A 69 -2.14 5.79 16.38
N ARG A 70 -2.51 6.77 15.58
CA ARG A 70 -1.77 7.10 14.36
C ARG A 70 -0.43 7.75 14.69
N PRO A 71 0.66 7.31 14.06
CA PRO A 71 1.97 7.94 14.21
C PRO A 71 1.92 9.38 13.66
N LYS A 72 2.73 10.26 14.28
CA LYS A 72 2.96 11.62 13.77
C LYS A 72 4.43 11.97 13.88
N ILE A 73 4.97 12.60 12.85
CA ILE A 73 6.32 13.13 12.84
C ILE A 73 6.25 14.64 13.11
N HIS A 74 6.90 15.09 14.16
CA HIS A 74 6.99 16.51 14.52
C HIS A 74 8.20 17.17 13.92
N LYS A 75 9.35 16.49 13.97
CA LYS A 75 10.62 17.03 13.55
C LYS A 75 11.59 15.95 13.09
N VAL A 76 12.45 16.30 12.16
CA VAL A 76 13.64 15.54 11.77
C VAL A 76 14.87 16.39 12.10
N GLU A 77 15.85 15.82 12.76
CA GLU A 77 17.07 16.52 13.19
C GLU A 77 18.33 15.76 12.76
N PRO A 78 19.21 16.40 12.03
CA PRO A 78 19.07 17.69 11.35
C PRO A 78 17.99 17.64 10.26
N ASP A 79 17.51 18.80 9.77
CA ASP A 79 16.53 18.93 8.69
C ASP A 79 17.15 18.78 7.29
N GLU A 80 18.49 18.72 7.25
CA GLU A 80 19.29 18.40 6.08
C GLU A 80 20.47 17.51 6.45
N ALA A 81 20.85 16.59 5.57
CA ALA A 81 22.02 15.75 5.78
C ALA A 81 22.53 15.14 4.47
N LYS A 82 23.79 14.68 4.49
CA LYS A 82 24.41 13.96 3.38
C LYS A 82 24.06 12.46 3.44
N PRO A 83 24.11 11.76 2.29
CA PRO A 83 24.05 10.30 2.28
C PRO A 83 25.03 9.67 3.28
N GLY A 84 24.55 8.67 4.03
CA GLY A 84 25.30 7.97 5.07
C GLY A 84 25.25 8.64 6.45
N GLN A 85 24.80 9.87 6.58
CA GLN A 85 24.61 10.52 7.86
C GLN A 85 23.36 10.03 8.57
N LYS A 86 23.36 10.11 9.90
CA LYS A 86 22.23 9.74 10.74
C LYS A 86 21.35 10.94 11.01
N VAL A 87 20.05 10.72 11.02
CA VAL A 87 19.01 11.68 11.37
C VAL A 87 18.12 11.12 12.47
N MET A 88 17.67 12.00 13.36
CA MET A 88 16.72 11.65 14.41
C MET A 88 15.33 12.10 14.00
N ILE A 89 14.42 11.15 13.89
CA ILE A 89 13.02 11.39 13.60
C ILE A 89 12.28 11.45 14.93
N LYS A 90 11.75 12.60 15.27
CA LYS A 90 11.02 12.86 16.51
C LYS A 90 9.53 13.00 16.21
N GLY A 91 8.72 12.35 17.04
CA GLY A 91 7.28 12.33 16.83
C GLY A 91 6.53 11.75 18.02
N GLU A 92 5.41 11.13 17.74
CA GLU A 92 4.57 10.42 18.73
C GLU A 92 3.88 9.21 18.09
N ASN A 93 3.52 8.26 18.94
CA ASN A 93 2.77 7.06 18.55
C ASN A 93 3.50 6.17 17.52
N PHE A 94 4.80 6.05 17.61
CA PHE A 94 5.57 5.10 16.79
C PHE A 94 5.36 3.65 17.27
N GLY A 95 4.76 3.49 18.46
CA GLY A 95 4.40 2.21 19.06
C GLY A 95 5.57 1.51 19.73
N THR A 96 5.49 0.19 19.77
CA THR A 96 6.58 -0.66 20.23
C THR A 96 7.49 -1.09 19.09
N LYS A 97 8.64 -1.63 19.39
CA LYS A 97 9.59 -2.13 18.37
C LYS A 97 8.94 -3.20 17.47
N GLU A 98 8.11 -4.04 18.05
CA GLU A 98 7.41 -5.13 17.36
C GLU A 98 6.31 -4.59 16.40
N CYS A 99 5.71 -3.46 16.74
CA CYS A 99 4.68 -2.78 15.95
C CYS A 99 5.24 -1.76 14.97
N PHE A 100 6.55 -1.57 14.95
CA PHE A 100 7.22 -0.64 14.05
C PHE A 100 7.70 -1.38 12.79
N HIS A 101 7.21 -0.95 11.63
CA HIS A 101 7.46 -1.66 10.37
C HIS A 101 8.62 -1.07 9.57
N GLY A 102 8.93 0.22 9.74
CA GLY A 102 10.10 0.79 9.10
C GLY A 102 10.03 2.28 8.77
N VAL A 103 11.11 2.71 8.12
CA VAL A 103 11.31 4.07 7.62
C VAL A 103 11.55 4.00 6.12
N ALA A 104 11.00 4.95 5.37
CA ALA A 104 11.26 5.11 3.94
C ALA A 104 11.62 6.56 3.62
N PHE A 105 12.46 6.76 2.61
CA PHE A 105 12.74 8.07 2.03
C PHE A 105 12.14 8.12 0.63
N SER A 106 11.35 9.12 0.33
CA SER A 106 10.67 9.22 -0.97
C SER A 106 11.65 9.23 -2.17
N ALA A 107 12.85 9.77 -1.97
CA ALA A 107 13.90 9.78 -2.99
C ALA A 107 14.58 8.41 -3.20
N ALA A 108 14.46 7.50 -2.23
CA ALA A 108 15.09 6.17 -2.29
C ALA A 108 14.17 5.10 -2.92
N GLY A 109 12.91 5.42 -3.18
CA GLY A 109 11.94 4.45 -3.67
C GLY A 109 11.80 3.24 -2.72
N PRO A 110 11.79 2.00 -3.26
CA PRO A 110 11.59 0.79 -2.45
C PRO A 110 12.86 0.31 -1.73
N ALA A 111 13.94 1.10 -1.69
CA ALA A 111 15.17 0.69 -1.05
C ALA A 111 14.98 0.52 0.45
N LYS A 112 15.60 -0.52 1.01
CA LYS A 112 15.63 -0.76 2.45
C LYS A 112 16.50 0.31 3.12
N ILE A 113 15.96 0.97 4.12
CA ILE A 113 16.65 2.00 4.91
C ILE A 113 17.15 1.38 6.21
N ASP A 114 18.38 1.70 6.57
CA ASP A 114 18.93 1.34 7.88
C ASP A 114 18.38 2.29 8.93
N TYR A 115 17.73 1.73 9.94
CA TYR A 115 17.18 2.49 11.05
C TYR A 115 17.34 1.76 12.37
N LYS A 116 17.29 2.52 13.45
CA LYS A 116 17.25 2.02 14.83
C LYS A 116 16.02 2.60 15.52
N PHE A 117 15.11 1.72 15.92
CA PHE A 117 13.99 2.10 16.79
C PHE A 117 14.55 2.41 18.19
N VAL A 118 14.34 3.63 18.70
CA VAL A 118 14.79 4.06 20.02
C VAL A 118 13.65 3.93 21.03
N ASN A 119 12.51 4.55 20.75
CA ASN A 119 11.28 4.47 21.55
C ASN A 119 10.07 4.96 20.76
N ASP A 120 8.90 5.00 21.39
CA ASP A 120 7.62 5.42 20.81
C ASP A 120 7.61 6.83 20.17
N SER A 121 8.58 7.65 20.46
CA SER A 121 8.68 9.03 19.99
C SER A 121 9.97 9.36 19.23
N THR A 122 10.87 8.41 19.09
CA THR A 122 12.20 8.66 18.52
C THR A 122 12.72 7.48 17.72
N ILE A 123 13.15 7.76 16.50
CA ILE A 123 13.78 6.79 15.59
C ILE A 123 15.03 7.43 15.03
N GLU A 124 16.13 6.68 14.98
CA GLU A 124 17.35 7.05 14.27
C GLU A 124 17.31 6.38 12.89
N ALA A 125 17.52 7.12 11.82
CA ALA A 125 17.60 6.59 10.46
C ALA A 125 18.86 7.08 9.76
N THR A 126 19.39 6.24 8.86
CA THR A 126 20.53 6.58 8.02
C THR A 126 20.04 7.11 6.68
N VAL A 127 20.52 8.26 6.25
CA VAL A 127 20.19 8.87 4.97
C VAL A 127 20.69 7.97 3.83
N PRO A 128 19.83 7.49 2.93
CA PRO A 128 20.24 6.62 1.83
C PRO A 128 21.10 7.34 0.79
N ASP A 129 21.80 6.54 -0.02
CA ASP A 129 22.58 7.06 -1.14
C ASP A 129 21.66 7.39 -2.32
N VAL A 130 21.17 8.61 -2.35
CA VAL A 130 20.25 9.14 -3.36
C VAL A 130 20.74 10.48 -3.89
N LYS A 131 20.15 10.93 -4.99
CA LYS A 131 20.46 12.27 -5.53
C LYS A 131 20.11 13.37 -4.52
N ALA A 132 20.97 14.38 -4.46
CA ALA A 132 20.69 15.59 -3.70
C ALA A 132 19.37 16.24 -4.11
N GLY A 133 18.60 16.70 -3.15
CA GLY A 133 17.32 17.33 -3.37
C GLY A 133 16.34 17.11 -2.21
N MET A 134 15.13 17.58 -2.42
CA MET A 134 14.06 17.42 -1.43
C MET A 134 13.54 15.98 -1.40
N SER A 135 13.43 15.46 -0.20
CA SER A 135 12.85 14.14 0.09
C SER A 135 11.84 14.27 1.24
N PHE A 136 10.98 13.28 1.36
CA PHE A 136 10.12 13.12 2.52
C PHE A 136 10.49 11.81 3.22
N ILE A 137 10.37 11.82 4.53
CA ILE A 137 10.60 10.62 5.34
C ILE A 137 9.25 10.10 5.79
N ASP A 138 8.96 8.86 5.45
CA ASP A 138 7.76 8.16 5.85
C ASP A 138 8.10 7.15 6.96
N VAL A 139 7.32 7.16 8.02
CA VAL A 139 7.36 6.19 9.12
C VAL A 139 6.14 5.31 9.02
N VAL A 140 6.34 4.00 9.09
CA VAL A 140 5.26 3.01 9.08
C VAL A 140 5.24 2.28 10.41
N ALA A 141 4.12 2.34 11.09
CA ALA A 141 3.89 1.71 12.39
C ALA A 141 2.54 0.99 12.42
N GLY A 142 2.25 0.25 13.48
CA GLY A 142 0.99 -0.50 13.63
C GLY A 142 -0.28 0.35 13.53
N GLY A 143 -0.21 1.63 13.90
CA GLY A 143 -1.31 2.59 13.77
C GLY A 143 -1.43 3.27 12.39
N GLY A 144 -0.56 2.95 11.44
CA GLY A 144 -0.54 3.53 10.09
C GLY A 144 0.78 4.21 9.75
N ASN A 145 0.73 5.19 8.84
CA ASN A 145 1.91 5.90 8.35
C ASN A 145 1.87 7.38 8.72
N ALA A 146 3.05 7.95 8.89
CA ALA A 146 3.27 9.38 9.03
C ALA A 146 4.33 9.85 8.05
N ARG A 147 4.14 11.03 7.47
CA ARG A 147 5.09 11.69 6.57
C ARG A 147 5.67 12.93 7.22
N SER A 148 6.98 13.11 7.10
CA SER A 148 7.67 14.30 7.55
C SER A 148 7.35 15.53 6.67
N LYS A 149 7.73 16.71 7.15
CA LYS A 149 7.97 17.87 6.29
C LYS A 149 9.13 17.57 5.34
N GLY A 150 9.35 18.45 4.36
CA GLY A 150 10.46 18.29 3.43
C GLY A 150 11.79 18.18 4.18
N PHE A 151 12.60 17.23 3.76
CA PHE A 151 13.96 17.00 4.25
C PHE A 151 14.94 17.16 3.08
N LEU A 152 16.05 17.90 3.28
CA LEU A 152 17.01 18.16 2.22
C LEU A 152 18.15 17.13 2.25
N VAL A 153 18.25 16.31 1.21
CA VAL A 153 19.43 15.48 0.98
C VAL A 153 20.50 16.35 0.28
N GLN A 154 21.61 16.54 0.94
CA GLN A 154 22.75 17.28 0.40
C GLN A 154 23.55 16.44 -0.59
N ALA A 155 24.32 17.09 -1.46
CA ALA A 155 25.28 16.40 -2.30
C ALA A 155 26.42 15.78 -1.45
N LYS A 156 26.97 14.66 -1.97
CA LYS A 156 28.16 14.03 -1.38
C LYS A 156 29.36 14.94 -1.37
#